data_54d9accd69e8d645bd24d1b36808dc8b
#
_entry.id   54d9accd69e8d645bd24d1b36808dc8b
#
_cell.length_a   1.000
_cell.length_b   1.000
_cell.length_c   1.000
_cell.angle_alpha   90.00
_cell.angle_beta   90.00
_cell.angle_gamma   90.00
#
_symmetry.space_group_name_H-M   'P 1'
#
loop_
_entity.id
_entity.type
_entity.pdbx_description
1 polymer ?
#
loop_
_entity_poly.entity_id
_entity_poly.type
_entity_poly.pdbx_seq_one_letter_code
_entity_poly.pdbx_strand_id
1 'polypeptide(L)'
;MNSALHDLSERLRQAPNIDVFWDRISNELKSRGVESILYGALATRHDADPKRISRSLVWKSTHKQEFFDAFGHETFVDGDLSSEHCLTGSSVFLWHDEDAWKTAAPEQRKRATIENDLGFDVGFTVPSSFFAPGQFGGIGAAMPDVSRAEFSRYWRYKGPEILTICGMLDSGMRRDHIGQIIGLSKREKECLTWLASGLRPDQIADRLNIGSKSIEKYVKSAREKLKANTRDHAVAKALIFNLISP
;
A
#
# COMPACT_ATOMS: atom_id res chain seq x y z
N MET A 1 16.13 0.94 22.20
CA MET A 1 15.75 1.41 20.82
C MET A 1 16.88 2.32 20.38
N ASN A 2 17.44 2.14 19.18
CA ASN A 2 18.54 2.96 18.67
C ASN A 2 18.08 4.43 18.60
N SER A 3 18.83 5.38 19.12
CA SER A 3 18.51 6.82 19.11
C SER A 3 18.10 7.30 17.72
N ALA A 4 18.79 6.86 16.68
CA ALA A 4 18.50 7.22 15.29
C ALA A 4 17.10 6.79 14.82
N LEU A 5 16.61 5.61 15.23
CA LEU A 5 15.26 5.16 14.90
C LEU A 5 14.18 5.92 15.70
N HIS A 6 14.48 6.32 16.92
CA HIS A 6 13.59 7.17 17.69
C HIS A 6 13.45 8.55 17.04
N ASP A 7 14.57 9.18 16.69
CA ASP A 7 14.57 10.48 16.00
C ASP A 7 13.87 10.42 14.65
N LEU A 8 14.05 9.31 13.91
CA LEU A 8 13.28 9.08 12.66
C LEU A 8 11.77 9.03 12.93
N SER A 9 11.34 8.27 13.94
CA SER A 9 9.92 8.17 14.30
C SER A 9 9.30 9.52 14.62
N GLU A 10 10.02 10.38 15.37
CA GLU A 10 9.58 11.75 15.67
C GLU A 10 9.47 12.60 14.40
N ARG A 11 10.50 12.59 13.55
CA ARG A 11 10.49 13.32 12.28
C ARG A 11 9.33 12.87 11.37
N LEU A 12 9.03 11.56 11.32
CA LEU A 12 7.92 11.02 10.53
C LEU A 12 6.57 11.47 11.06
N ARG A 13 6.36 11.46 12.39
CA ARG A 13 5.12 11.96 13.02
C ARG A 13 4.88 13.45 12.79
N GLN A 14 5.94 14.24 12.67
CA GLN A 14 5.89 15.67 12.38
C GLN A 14 5.78 15.99 10.88
N ALA A 15 5.58 15.01 10.01
CA ALA A 15 5.40 15.26 8.58
C ALA A 15 4.03 15.92 8.33
N PRO A 16 3.99 17.12 7.72
CA PRO A 16 2.74 17.87 7.54
C PRO A 16 1.80 17.25 6.50
N ASN A 17 2.33 16.44 5.60
CA ASN A 17 1.59 15.79 4.52
C ASN A 17 2.31 14.52 4.05
N ILE A 18 1.65 13.77 3.16
CA ILE A 18 2.15 12.52 2.62
C ILE A 18 3.45 12.67 1.84
N ASP A 19 3.67 13.78 1.13
CA ASP A 19 4.85 13.93 0.29
C ASP A 19 6.10 14.11 1.17
N VAL A 20 6.03 14.96 2.20
CA VAL A 20 7.11 15.12 3.17
C VAL A 20 7.34 13.82 3.97
N PHE A 21 6.29 13.10 4.34
CA PHE A 21 6.41 11.80 4.99
C PHE A 21 7.13 10.80 4.09
N TRP A 22 6.68 10.69 2.84
CA TRP A 22 7.23 9.77 1.84
C TRP A 22 8.68 10.07 1.53
N ASP A 23 9.04 11.33 1.33
CA ASP A 23 10.41 11.74 1.06
C ASP A 23 11.35 11.41 2.23
N ARG A 24 10.92 11.67 3.47
CA ARG A 24 11.71 11.34 4.67
C ARG A 24 11.97 9.84 4.78
N ILE A 25 10.94 9.01 4.61
CA ILE A 25 11.07 7.55 4.74
C ILE A 25 11.86 6.95 3.57
N SER A 26 11.64 7.44 2.35
CA SER A 26 12.36 6.97 1.16
C SER A 26 13.85 7.29 1.25
N ASN A 27 14.20 8.50 1.68
CA ASN A 27 15.60 8.90 1.88
C ASN A 27 16.26 8.08 2.99
N GLU A 28 15.54 7.76 4.06
CA GLU A 28 16.04 6.93 5.15
C GLU A 28 16.30 5.49 4.69
N LEU A 29 15.43 4.92 3.84
CA LEU A 29 15.64 3.60 3.24
C LEU A 29 16.75 3.64 2.20
N LYS A 30 16.82 4.72 1.40
CA LYS A 30 17.89 4.93 0.42
C LYS A 30 19.28 4.99 1.05
N SER A 31 19.43 5.61 2.21
CA SER A 31 20.70 5.63 2.97
C SER A 31 21.17 4.23 3.42
N ARG A 32 20.29 3.21 3.28
CA ARG A 32 20.55 1.80 3.55
C ARG A 32 20.58 0.94 2.28
N GLY A 33 20.74 1.58 1.11
CA GLY A 33 20.84 0.88 -0.18
C GLY A 33 19.52 0.42 -0.79
N VAL A 34 18.37 0.83 -0.23
CA VAL A 34 17.05 0.59 -0.83
C VAL A 34 16.77 1.70 -1.85
N GLU A 35 16.93 1.41 -3.14
CA GLU A 35 16.82 2.42 -4.20
C GLU A 35 15.36 2.63 -4.67
N SER A 36 14.53 1.64 -4.54
CA SER A 36 13.16 1.72 -5.03
C SER A 36 12.17 1.06 -4.06
N ILE A 37 11.03 1.70 -3.84
CA ILE A 37 10.00 1.27 -2.89
C ILE A 37 8.65 1.33 -3.56
N LEU A 38 7.85 0.29 -3.37
CA LEU A 38 6.42 0.26 -3.65
C LEU A 38 5.69 -0.05 -2.34
N TYR A 39 4.85 0.86 -1.88
CA TYR A 39 3.88 0.63 -0.82
C TYR A 39 2.50 0.40 -1.43
N GLY A 40 1.81 -0.63 -0.97
CA GLY A 40 0.45 -0.93 -1.37
C GLY A 40 -0.43 -1.35 -0.18
N ALA A 41 -1.65 -0.83 -0.12
CA ALA A 41 -2.62 -1.18 0.91
C ALA A 41 -3.97 -1.57 0.28
N LEU A 42 -4.56 -2.63 0.83
CA LEU A 42 -5.91 -3.09 0.51
C LEU A 42 -6.78 -2.97 1.76
N ALA A 43 -8.07 -2.72 1.56
CA ALA A 43 -9.01 -2.69 2.67
C ALA A 43 -9.29 -4.10 3.20
N THR A 44 -9.54 -5.06 2.32
CA THR A 44 -9.82 -6.45 2.69
C THR A 44 -9.10 -7.42 1.77
N ARG A 45 -8.93 -8.68 2.23
CA ARG A 45 -8.42 -9.76 1.38
C ARG A 45 -9.31 -10.03 0.17
N HIS A 46 -10.62 -9.85 0.32
CA HIS A 46 -11.59 -10.08 -0.75
C HIS A 46 -11.59 -8.99 -1.83
N ASP A 47 -10.98 -7.83 -1.56
CA ASP A 47 -10.72 -6.82 -2.59
C ASP A 47 -9.65 -7.25 -3.60
N ALA A 48 -8.88 -8.27 -3.26
CA ALA A 48 -7.75 -8.74 -4.02
C ALA A 48 -8.08 -10.03 -4.78
N ASP A 49 -8.50 -9.89 -6.03
CA ASP A 49 -8.25 -10.92 -7.03
C ASP A 49 -6.75 -10.88 -7.37
N PRO A 50 -5.98 -11.98 -7.18
CA PRO A 50 -4.54 -12.00 -7.50
C PRO A 50 -4.20 -11.55 -8.92
N LYS A 51 -5.14 -11.72 -9.86
CA LYS A 51 -5.00 -11.28 -11.25
C LYS A 51 -5.39 -9.82 -11.50
N ARG A 52 -5.88 -9.09 -10.48
CA ARG A 52 -6.42 -7.73 -10.60
C ARG A 52 -6.24 -6.91 -9.31
N ILE A 53 -5.16 -7.16 -8.58
CA ILE A 53 -4.84 -6.48 -7.32
C ILE A 53 -4.78 -4.96 -7.52
N SER A 54 -4.17 -4.51 -8.61
CA SER A 54 -3.99 -3.10 -8.96
C SER A 54 -5.29 -2.30 -8.93
N ARG A 55 -6.42 -2.93 -9.27
CA ARG A 55 -7.73 -2.25 -9.30
C ARG A 55 -8.23 -1.78 -7.94
N SER A 56 -7.85 -2.48 -6.87
CA SER A 56 -8.29 -2.16 -5.50
C SER A 56 -7.19 -1.57 -4.64
N LEU A 57 -5.94 -1.61 -5.13
CA LEU A 57 -4.77 -1.18 -4.39
C LEU A 57 -4.74 0.35 -4.23
N VAL A 58 -4.56 0.82 -3.00
CA VAL A 58 -4.13 2.20 -2.71
C VAL A 58 -2.62 2.15 -2.57
N TRP A 59 -1.89 2.91 -3.38
CA TRP A 59 -0.45 2.76 -3.48
C TRP A 59 0.33 4.07 -3.62
N LYS A 60 1.61 4.03 -3.29
CA LYS A 60 2.62 5.06 -3.57
C LYS A 60 3.95 4.38 -3.86
N SER A 61 4.74 4.92 -4.79
CA SER A 61 5.99 4.31 -5.23
C SER A 61 7.06 5.34 -5.55
N THR A 62 8.31 4.89 -5.49
CA THR A 62 9.49 5.58 -6.04
C THR A 62 9.98 4.92 -7.33
N HIS A 63 9.24 3.93 -7.88
CA HIS A 63 9.62 3.28 -9.14
C HIS A 63 9.66 4.29 -10.28
N LYS A 64 10.62 4.10 -11.17
CA LYS A 64 10.78 4.91 -12.37
C LYS A 64 9.68 4.60 -13.39
N GLN A 65 9.49 5.51 -14.35
CA GLN A 65 8.45 5.39 -15.37
C GLN A 65 8.61 4.12 -16.20
N GLU A 66 9.83 3.66 -16.46
CA GLU A 66 10.14 2.45 -17.23
C GLU A 66 9.46 1.18 -16.66
N PHE A 67 9.32 1.12 -15.32
CA PHE A 67 8.59 0.03 -14.67
C PHE A 67 7.11 0.04 -15.05
N PHE A 68 6.49 1.22 -15.01
CA PHE A 68 5.07 1.35 -15.36
C PHE A 68 4.82 1.20 -16.87
N ASP A 69 5.79 1.56 -17.70
CA ASP A 69 5.72 1.35 -19.15
C ASP A 69 5.77 -0.15 -19.49
N ALA A 70 6.54 -0.94 -18.74
CA ALA A 70 6.66 -2.39 -18.93
C ALA A 70 5.41 -3.16 -18.46
N PHE A 71 4.77 -2.73 -17.37
CA PHE A 71 3.68 -3.49 -16.72
C PHE A 71 2.31 -2.81 -16.76
N GLY A 72 2.24 -1.54 -17.18
CA GLY A 72 1.02 -0.72 -17.18
C GLY A 72 0.64 -0.20 -15.79
N HIS A 73 0.25 1.08 -15.74
CA HIS A 73 -0.16 1.74 -14.48
C HIS A 73 -1.34 1.08 -13.76
N GLU A 74 -2.21 0.39 -14.48
CA GLU A 74 -3.41 -0.23 -13.93
C GLU A 74 -3.22 -1.73 -13.62
N THR A 75 -2.05 -2.30 -13.97
CA THR A 75 -1.78 -3.74 -13.89
C THR A 75 -0.43 -4.09 -13.30
N PHE A 76 0.34 -3.09 -12.87
CA PHE A 76 1.76 -3.21 -12.50
C PHE A 76 2.07 -4.20 -11.37
N VAL A 77 1.10 -4.61 -10.57
CA VAL A 77 1.28 -5.66 -9.54
C VAL A 77 0.45 -6.92 -9.83
N ASP A 78 -0.31 -6.95 -10.93
CA ASP A 78 -1.18 -8.09 -11.24
C ASP A 78 -0.33 -9.29 -11.68
N GLY A 79 -0.56 -10.44 -11.04
CA GLY A 79 0.17 -11.68 -11.32
C GLY A 79 1.64 -11.69 -10.88
N ASP A 80 2.09 -10.71 -10.10
CA ASP A 80 3.40 -10.71 -9.48
C ASP A 80 3.43 -11.63 -8.26
N LEU A 81 4.49 -12.45 -8.14
CA LEU A 81 4.66 -13.41 -7.05
C LEU A 81 4.76 -12.73 -5.68
N SER A 82 5.47 -11.60 -5.60
CA SER A 82 5.62 -10.86 -4.35
C SER A 82 4.31 -10.19 -3.92
N SER A 83 3.50 -9.75 -4.87
CA SER A 83 2.17 -9.22 -4.61
C SER A 83 1.20 -10.30 -4.11
N GLU A 84 1.24 -11.51 -4.68
CA GLU A 84 0.48 -12.66 -4.16
C GLU A 84 0.93 -13.04 -2.75
N HIS A 85 2.23 -13.00 -2.47
CA HIS A 85 2.76 -13.24 -1.14
C HIS A 85 2.22 -12.23 -0.10
N CYS A 86 2.01 -10.97 -0.47
CA CYS A 86 1.37 -9.98 0.40
C CYS A 86 -0.08 -10.31 0.78
N LEU A 87 -0.77 -11.15 0.02
CA LEU A 87 -2.16 -11.56 0.29
C LEU A 87 -2.27 -12.83 1.12
N THR A 88 -1.28 -13.69 1.06
CA THR A 88 -1.32 -15.06 1.63
C THR A 88 -0.28 -15.29 2.71
N GLY A 89 0.84 -14.57 2.63
CA GLY A 89 1.97 -14.71 3.55
C GLY A 89 1.90 -13.74 4.73
N SER A 90 2.69 -14.07 5.76
CA SER A 90 2.90 -13.22 6.93
C SER A 90 4.40 -13.07 7.26
N SER A 91 5.27 -13.61 6.41
CA SER A 91 6.73 -13.54 6.53
C SER A 91 7.33 -12.66 5.44
N VAL A 92 8.54 -12.21 5.68
CA VAL A 92 9.31 -11.50 4.65
C VAL A 92 9.63 -12.45 3.50
N PHE A 93 9.45 -11.98 2.28
CA PHE A 93 9.85 -12.67 1.05
C PHE A 93 11.09 -12.01 0.47
N LEU A 94 12.20 -12.76 0.37
CA LEU A 94 13.41 -12.31 -0.32
C LEU A 94 13.34 -12.74 -1.79
N TRP A 95 13.47 -11.80 -2.72
CA TRP A 95 13.20 -12.06 -4.15
C TRP A 95 14.13 -13.09 -4.81
N HIS A 96 15.32 -13.29 -4.24
CA HIS A 96 16.28 -14.30 -4.67
C HIS A 96 16.10 -15.67 -3.98
N ASP A 97 15.03 -15.87 -3.19
CA ASP A 97 14.73 -17.15 -2.55
C ASP A 97 14.27 -18.17 -3.61
N GLU A 98 15.19 -19.10 -3.94
CA GLU A 98 14.95 -20.12 -4.96
C GLU A 98 13.77 -21.05 -4.62
N ASP A 99 13.52 -21.32 -3.35
CA ASP A 99 12.44 -22.21 -2.92
C ASP A 99 11.07 -21.60 -3.21
N ALA A 100 10.90 -20.30 -3.04
CA ALA A 100 9.68 -19.60 -3.39
C ALA A 100 9.39 -19.64 -4.91
N TRP A 101 10.44 -19.60 -5.73
CA TRP A 101 10.32 -19.66 -7.19
C TRP A 101 10.04 -21.07 -7.73
N LYS A 102 10.26 -22.15 -6.96
CA LYS A 102 9.96 -23.52 -7.40
C LYS A 102 8.48 -23.73 -7.73
N THR A 103 7.60 -23.06 -7.03
CA THR A 103 6.14 -23.15 -7.18
C THR A 103 5.55 -22.05 -8.06
N ALA A 104 6.35 -21.09 -8.51
CA ALA A 104 5.90 -19.97 -9.32
C ALA A 104 5.36 -20.43 -10.69
N ALA A 105 4.28 -19.79 -11.13
CA ALA A 105 3.69 -20.03 -12.45
C ALA A 105 4.64 -19.58 -13.59
N PRO A 106 4.52 -20.14 -14.81
CA PRO A 106 5.35 -19.73 -15.94
C PRO A 106 5.29 -18.23 -16.24
N GLU A 107 4.11 -17.63 -16.12
CA GLU A 107 3.90 -16.19 -16.33
C GLU A 107 4.64 -15.35 -15.28
N GLN A 108 4.66 -15.79 -14.02
CA GLN A 108 5.41 -15.13 -12.96
C GLN A 108 6.92 -15.17 -13.20
N ARG A 109 7.45 -16.29 -13.68
CA ARG A 109 8.87 -16.43 -14.05
C ARG A 109 9.23 -15.54 -15.23
N LYS A 110 8.35 -15.47 -16.26
CA LYS A 110 8.53 -14.57 -17.39
C LYS A 110 8.53 -13.10 -16.95
N ARG A 111 7.62 -12.74 -16.05
CA ARG A 111 7.55 -11.41 -15.47
C ARG A 111 8.84 -11.07 -14.71
N ALA A 112 9.33 -11.99 -13.86
CA ALA A 112 10.57 -11.80 -13.11
C ALA A 112 11.78 -11.55 -14.02
N THR A 113 11.82 -12.13 -15.23
CA THR A 113 12.89 -11.83 -16.20
C THR A 113 12.87 -10.35 -16.59
N ILE A 114 11.69 -9.79 -16.87
CA ILE A 114 11.55 -8.36 -17.20
C ILE A 114 11.88 -7.48 -15.98
N GLU A 115 11.47 -7.89 -14.80
CA GLU A 115 11.78 -7.18 -13.55
C GLU A 115 13.29 -7.16 -13.29
N ASN A 116 13.99 -8.27 -13.51
CA ASN A 116 15.44 -8.36 -13.38
C ASN A 116 16.17 -7.41 -14.36
N ASP A 117 15.71 -7.32 -15.61
CA ASP A 117 16.27 -6.41 -16.62
C ASP A 117 16.06 -4.91 -16.20
N LEU A 118 15.05 -4.63 -15.38
CA LEU A 118 14.78 -3.31 -14.81
C LEU A 118 15.47 -3.05 -13.45
N GLY A 119 16.30 -3.99 -12.96
CA GLY A 119 17.02 -3.88 -11.70
C GLY A 119 16.24 -4.33 -10.47
N PHE A 120 15.21 -5.15 -10.62
CA PHE A 120 14.41 -5.72 -9.53
C PHE A 120 14.75 -7.20 -9.24
N ASP A 121 16.00 -7.61 -9.45
CA ASP A 121 16.47 -8.98 -9.19
C ASP A 121 16.86 -9.22 -7.72
N VAL A 122 17.23 -8.15 -7.00
CA VAL A 122 17.60 -8.20 -5.58
C VAL A 122 16.72 -7.25 -4.78
N GLY A 123 16.07 -7.81 -3.77
CA GLY A 123 15.16 -7.05 -2.94
C GLY A 123 14.34 -7.93 -2.00
N PHE A 124 13.33 -7.33 -1.43
CA PHE A 124 12.44 -8.01 -0.49
C PHE A 124 11.03 -7.47 -0.55
N THR A 125 10.09 -8.30 -0.10
CA THR A 125 8.69 -7.90 0.11
C THR A 125 8.30 -8.20 1.54
N VAL A 126 7.68 -7.22 2.20
CA VAL A 126 7.14 -7.35 3.56
C VAL A 126 5.63 -7.19 3.50
N PRO A 127 4.85 -8.25 3.77
CA PRO A 127 3.40 -8.13 3.89
C PRO A 127 3.01 -7.22 5.07
N SER A 128 1.95 -6.44 4.94
CA SER A 128 1.41 -5.62 6.05
C SER A 128 0.97 -6.50 7.23
N SER A 129 0.52 -7.72 6.97
CA SER A 129 0.19 -8.73 8.00
C SER A 129 1.38 -9.13 8.89
N PHE A 130 2.62 -8.90 8.45
CA PHE A 130 3.83 -9.06 9.25
C PHE A 130 3.88 -8.07 10.42
N PHE A 131 3.41 -6.84 10.21
CA PHE A 131 3.39 -5.80 11.25
C PHE A 131 2.11 -5.87 12.09
N ALA A 132 0.97 -6.12 11.45
CA ALA A 132 -0.33 -6.19 12.13
C ALA A 132 -1.24 -7.24 11.47
N PRO A 133 -1.61 -8.32 12.19
CA PRO A 133 -2.51 -9.34 11.67
C PRO A 133 -3.82 -8.75 11.15
N GLY A 134 -4.29 -9.27 10.01
CA GLY A 134 -5.53 -8.80 9.38
C GLY A 134 -5.39 -7.56 8.50
N GLN A 135 -4.19 -6.99 8.36
CA GLN A 135 -3.90 -5.98 7.36
C GLN A 135 -3.45 -6.63 6.05
N PHE A 136 -3.87 -6.04 4.92
CA PHE A 136 -3.60 -6.55 3.58
C PHE A 136 -2.84 -5.51 2.74
N GLY A 137 -1.94 -6.00 1.90
CA GLY A 137 -0.98 -5.21 1.16
C GLY A 137 0.45 -5.45 1.64
N GLY A 138 1.36 -4.55 1.33
CA GLY A 138 2.76 -4.70 1.74
C GLY A 138 3.68 -3.64 1.17
N ILE A 139 4.96 -3.91 1.35
CA ILE A 139 6.06 -3.07 0.88
C ILE A 139 6.98 -3.96 0.04
N GLY A 140 7.14 -3.64 -1.25
CA GLY A 140 8.21 -4.16 -2.10
C GLY A 140 9.37 -3.16 -2.13
N ALA A 141 10.61 -3.64 -2.02
CA ALA A 141 11.79 -2.79 -1.95
C ALA A 141 12.97 -3.41 -2.72
N ALA A 142 13.51 -2.69 -3.69
CA ALA A 142 14.61 -3.12 -4.53
C ALA A 142 15.96 -2.56 -4.06
N MET A 143 17.00 -3.37 -4.20
CA MET A 143 18.40 -3.05 -3.91
C MET A 143 19.29 -3.47 -5.10
N PRO A 144 19.24 -2.76 -6.23
CA PRO A 144 19.83 -3.20 -7.51
C PRO A 144 21.37 -3.22 -7.51
N ASP A 145 22.01 -2.42 -6.66
CA ASP A 145 23.46 -2.22 -6.67
C ASP A 145 24.24 -3.26 -5.83
N VAL A 146 23.56 -4.33 -5.39
CA VAL A 146 24.18 -5.40 -4.60
C VAL A 146 23.95 -6.77 -5.22
N SER A 147 24.95 -7.64 -5.17
CA SER A 147 24.79 -9.04 -5.57
C SER A 147 23.92 -9.80 -4.56
N ARG A 148 23.29 -10.90 -4.98
CA ARG A 148 22.48 -11.78 -4.10
C ARG A 148 23.26 -12.24 -2.86
N ALA A 149 24.55 -12.55 -3.01
CA ALA A 149 25.40 -12.98 -1.89
C ALA A 149 25.69 -11.84 -0.90
N GLU A 150 25.93 -10.63 -1.40
CA GLU A 150 26.13 -9.45 -0.58
C GLU A 150 24.84 -9.06 0.14
N PHE A 151 23.70 -9.09 -0.57
CA PHE A 151 22.40 -8.84 0.01
C PHE A 151 22.08 -9.82 1.14
N SER A 152 22.32 -11.14 0.96
CA SER A 152 22.07 -12.14 2.00
C SER A 152 22.91 -11.89 3.27
N ARG A 153 24.15 -11.44 3.10
CA ARG A 153 25.00 -11.04 4.24
C ARG A 153 24.49 -9.77 4.89
N TYR A 154 24.19 -8.74 4.09
CA TYR A 154 23.69 -7.45 4.56
C TYR A 154 22.36 -7.61 5.31
N TRP A 155 21.40 -8.39 4.73
CA TRP A 155 20.11 -8.64 5.31
C TRP A 155 20.16 -9.27 6.72
N ARG A 156 21.09 -10.18 6.93
CA ARG A 156 21.30 -10.83 8.25
C ARG A 156 21.56 -9.82 9.36
N TYR A 157 22.25 -8.74 9.06
CA TYR A 157 22.64 -7.72 10.06
C TYR A 157 21.72 -6.51 10.05
N LYS A 158 21.28 -6.08 8.88
CA LYS A 158 20.50 -4.84 8.69
C LYS A 158 19.02 -5.07 8.46
N GLY A 159 18.61 -6.27 8.13
CA GLY A 159 17.20 -6.63 7.92
C GLY A 159 16.29 -6.19 9.08
N PRO A 160 16.61 -6.47 10.36
CA PRO A 160 15.77 -6.03 11.48
C PRO A 160 15.61 -4.51 11.57
N GLU A 161 16.64 -3.74 11.25
CA GLU A 161 16.58 -2.27 11.21
C GLU A 161 15.68 -1.80 10.05
N ILE A 162 15.86 -2.36 8.86
CA ILE A 162 15.06 -2.07 7.67
C ILE A 162 13.58 -2.42 7.92
N LEU A 163 13.31 -3.58 8.50
CA LEU A 163 11.95 -4.00 8.84
C LEU A 163 11.28 -3.04 9.85
N THR A 164 12.04 -2.51 10.80
CA THR A 164 11.53 -1.48 11.72
C THR A 164 11.11 -0.22 10.95
N ILE A 165 11.91 0.22 9.99
CA ILE A 165 11.59 1.38 9.15
C ILE A 165 10.38 1.09 8.24
N CYS A 166 10.29 -0.12 7.67
CA CYS A 166 9.11 -0.56 6.92
C CYS A 166 7.84 -0.57 7.80
N GLY A 167 7.94 -0.97 9.06
CA GLY A 167 6.84 -0.87 10.02
C GLY A 167 6.41 0.57 10.30
N MET A 168 7.36 1.51 10.37
CA MET A 168 7.05 2.94 10.48
C MET A 168 6.35 3.45 9.22
N LEU A 169 6.79 3.00 8.04
CA LEU A 169 6.14 3.31 6.76
C LEU A 169 4.69 2.81 6.74
N ASP A 170 4.46 1.52 6.98
CA ASP A 170 3.11 0.93 6.92
C ASP A 170 2.17 1.58 7.95
N SER A 171 2.62 1.73 9.19
CA SER A 171 1.85 2.38 10.26
C SER A 171 1.52 3.84 9.95
N GLY A 172 2.49 4.64 9.51
CA GLY A 172 2.29 6.05 9.18
C GLY A 172 1.37 6.23 7.97
N MET A 173 1.54 5.42 6.92
CA MET A 173 0.67 5.45 5.76
C MET A 173 -0.78 5.16 6.16
N ARG A 174 -1.05 4.08 6.88
CA ARG A 174 -2.41 3.66 7.24
C ARG A 174 -3.09 4.60 8.21
N ARG A 175 -2.35 5.13 9.20
CA ARG A 175 -2.93 6.00 10.23
C ARG A 175 -3.16 7.42 9.74
N ASP A 176 -2.17 8.00 9.03
CA ASP A 176 -2.13 9.44 8.85
C ASP A 176 -2.22 9.88 7.37
N HIS A 177 -1.81 9.03 6.41
CA HIS A 177 -1.56 9.49 5.06
C HIS A 177 -2.38 8.84 3.94
N ILE A 178 -2.90 7.62 4.14
CA ILE A 178 -3.67 6.90 3.10
C ILE A 178 -4.90 7.70 2.62
N GLY A 179 -5.48 8.49 3.53
CA GLY A 179 -6.60 9.37 3.23
C GLY A 179 -6.26 10.47 2.23
N GLN A 180 -5.00 10.89 2.16
CA GLN A 180 -4.55 11.90 1.18
C GLN A 180 -4.43 11.30 -0.23
N ILE A 181 -4.06 10.02 -0.35
CA ILE A 181 -4.04 9.30 -1.63
C ILE A 181 -5.48 9.11 -2.14
N ILE A 182 -6.39 8.66 -1.27
CA ILE A 182 -7.79 8.39 -1.65
C ILE A 182 -8.53 9.70 -1.98
N GLY A 183 -8.22 10.80 -1.27
CA GLY A 183 -8.68 12.13 -1.60
C GLY A 183 -10.20 12.34 -1.45
N LEU A 184 -10.84 11.75 -0.43
CA LEU A 184 -12.24 12.04 -0.14
C LEU A 184 -12.43 13.51 0.27
N SER A 185 -13.36 14.21 -0.36
CA SER A 185 -13.78 15.54 0.04
C SER A 185 -14.53 15.51 1.39
N LYS A 186 -14.63 16.68 2.03
CA LYS A 186 -15.39 16.83 3.27
C LYS A 186 -16.83 16.30 3.14
N ARG A 187 -17.52 16.64 2.04
CA ARG A 187 -18.90 16.22 1.78
C ARG A 187 -19.04 14.72 1.53
N GLU A 188 -18.08 14.12 0.86
CA GLU A 188 -18.03 12.66 0.68
C GLU A 188 -17.86 11.95 2.03
N LYS A 189 -16.97 12.43 2.88
CA LYS A 189 -16.77 11.90 4.24
C LYS A 189 -18.03 12.04 5.10
N GLU A 190 -18.67 13.21 5.09
CA GLU A 190 -19.91 13.46 5.81
C GLU A 190 -21.02 12.48 5.38
N CYS A 191 -21.22 12.30 4.06
CA CYS A 191 -22.21 11.35 3.54
C CYS A 191 -21.91 9.92 3.99
N LEU A 192 -20.65 9.46 3.87
CA LEU A 192 -20.25 8.12 4.31
C LEU A 192 -20.39 7.92 5.82
N THR A 193 -20.10 8.95 6.63
CA THR A 193 -20.26 8.90 8.10
C THR A 193 -21.72 8.70 8.48
N TRP A 194 -22.64 9.46 7.87
CA TRP A 194 -24.07 9.30 8.13
C TRP A 194 -24.65 7.97 7.64
N LEU A 195 -24.15 7.46 6.49
CA LEU A 195 -24.47 6.11 6.04
C LEU A 195 -23.98 5.05 7.03
N ALA A 196 -22.75 5.18 7.54
CA ALA A 196 -22.20 4.29 8.56
C ALA A 196 -23.00 4.32 9.87
N SER A 197 -23.61 5.48 10.20
CA SER A 197 -24.53 5.65 11.33
C SER A 197 -25.96 5.14 11.05
N GLY A 198 -26.21 4.53 9.88
CA GLY A 198 -27.49 3.92 9.52
C GLY A 198 -28.53 4.86 8.92
N LEU A 199 -28.19 6.12 8.60
CA LEU A 199 -29.12 7.05 7.96
C LEU A 199 -29.30 6.70 6.48
N ARG A 200 -30.55 6.89 5.99
CA ARG A 200 -30.87 6.78 4.56
C ARG A 200 -30.51 8.08 3.83
N PRO A 201 -30.33 8.03 2.49
CA PRO A 201 -29.97 9.22 1.70
C PRO A 201 -30.93 10.41 1.85
N ASP A 202 -32.22 10.16 2.00
CA ASP A 202 -33.24 11.19 2.25
C ASP A 202 -32.99 11.90 3.61
N GLN A 203 -32.74 11.14 4.66
CA GLN A 203 -32.45 11.67 5.99
C GLN A 203 -31.12 12.44 6.03
N ILE A 204 -30.13 11.99 5.25
CA ILE A 204 -28.84 12.69 5.10
C ILE A 204 -29.05 14.03 4.38
N ALA A 205 -29.89 14.04 3.33
CA ALA A 205 -30.21 15.22 2.55
C ALA A 205 -30.84 16.31 3.45
N ASP A 206 -31.82 15.93 4.26
CA ASP A 206 -32.47 16.82 5.23
C ASP A 206 -31.45 17.37 6.25
N ARG A 207 -30.60 16.49 6.79
CA ARG A 207 -29.62 16.86 7.83
C ARG A 207 -28.52 17.79 7.32
N LEU A 208 -28.10 17.61 6.05
CA LEU A 208 -27.09 18.46 5.42
C LEU A 208 -27.69 19.68 4.69
N ASN A 209 -29.02 19.78 4.66
CA ASN A 209 -29.78 20.81 3.96
C ASN A 209 -29.40 20.91 2.47
N ILE A 210 -29.36 19.75 1.78
CA ILE A 210 -29.06 19.63 0.35
C ILE A 210 -30.02 18.64 -0.32
N GLY A 211 -30.12 18.69 -1.65
CA GLY A 211 -30.99 17.77 -2.39
C GLY A 211 -30.50 16.32 -2.39
N SER A 212 -31.43 15.35 -2.38
CA SER A 212 -31.11 13.91 -2.40
C SER A 212 -30.20 13.52 -3.59
N LYS A 213 -30.37 14.14 -4.76
CA LYS A 213 -29.49 13.95 -5.92
C LYS A 213 -28.02 14.32 -5.62
N SER A 214 -27.80 15.31 -4.75
CA SER A 214 -26.45 15.70 -4.33
C SER A 214 -25.83 14.62 -3.45
N ILE A 215 -26.59 13.99 -2.55
CA ILE A 215 -26.13 12.87 -1.74
C ILE A 215 -25.71 11.69 -2.64
N GLU A 216 -26.56 11.33 -3.60
CA GLU A 216 -26.24 10.26 -4.56
C GLU A 216 -24.95 10.55 -5.33
N LYS A 217 -24.74 11.80 -5.76
CA LYS A 217 -23.51 12.23 -6.44
C LYS A 217 -22.27 12.10 -5.53
N TYR A 218 -22.34 12.55 -4.27
CA TYR A 218 -21.23 12.42 -3.32
C TYR A 218 -20.91 10.95 -3.01
N VAL A 219 -21.94 10.14 -2.80
CA VAL A 219 -21.77 8.70 -2.54
C VAL A 219 -21.17 7.99 -3.76
N LYS A 220 -21.61 8.34 -4.98
CA LYS A 220 -21.04 7.80 -6.22
C LYS A 220 -19.56 8.17 -6.36
N SER A 221 -19.22 9.45 -6.19
CA SER A 221 -17.84 9.93 -6.25
C SER A 221 -16.94 9.26 -5.18
N ALA A 222 -17.44 9.13 -3.96
CA ALA A 222 -16.73 8.43 -2.89
C ALA A 222 -16.48 6.95 -3.23
N ARG A 223 -17.48 6.27 -3.83
CA ARG A 223 -17.31 4.88 -4.30
C ARG A 223 -16.20 4.75 -5.35
N GLU A 224 -16.16 5.65 -6.32
CA GLU A 224 -15.14 5.66 -7.39
C GLU A 224 -13.74 5.85 -6.78
N LYS A 225 -13.57 6.82 -5.89
CA LYS A 225 -12.30 7.09 -5.20
C LYS A 225 -11.85 5.92 -4.31
N LEU A 226 -12.78 5.28 -3.62
CA LEU A 226 -12.53 4.11 -2.78
C LEU A 226 -12.41 2.80 -3.59
N LYS A 227 -12.63 2.86 -4.91
CA LYS A 227 -12.67 1.66 -5.78
C LYS A 227 -13.63 0.61 -5.21
N ALA A 228 -14.83 1.04 -4.81
CA ALA A 228 -15.84 0.22 -4.16
C ALA A 228 -17.00 -0.12 -5.13
N ASN A 229 -17.45 -1.38 -5.09
CA ASN A 229 -18.49 -1.86 -6.00
C ASN A 229 -19.90 -1.41 -5.57
N THR A 230 -20.13 -1.25 -4.26
CA THR A 230 -21.42 -0.86 -3.69
C THR A 230 -21.25 0.29 -2.71
N ARG A 231 -22.37 0.92 -2.31
CA ARG A 231 -22.39 1.93 -1.24
C ARG A 231 -21.85 1.37 0.08
N ASP A 232 -22.31 0.20 0.46
CA ASP A 232 -21.96 -0.42 1.73
C ASP A 232 -20.48 -0.86 1.74
N HIS A 233 -19.97 -1.30 0.58
CA HIS A 233 -18.55 -1.55 0.38
C HIS A 233 -17.71 -0.27 0.53
N ALA A 234 -18.19 0.88 0.04
CA ALA A 234 -17.50 2.16 0.25
C ALA A 234 -17.47 2.57 1.72
N VAL A 235 -18.55 2.38 2.46
CA VAL A 235 -18.61 2.61 3.91
C VAL A 235 -17.61 1.71 4.63
N ALA A 236 -17.60 0.41 4.33
CA ALA A 236 -16.67 -0.55 4.93
C ALA A 236 -15.20 -0.15 4.68
N LYS A 237 -14.85 0.19 3.43
CA LYS A 237 -13.49 0.66 3.09
C LYS A 237 -13.11 1.95 3.81
N ALA A 238 -14.03 2.90 3.89
CA ALA A 238 -13.78 4.16 4.58
C ALA A 238 -13.52 3.98 6.08
N LEU A 239 -14.20 3.03 6.72
CA LEU A 239 -13.95 2.65 8.12
C LEU A 239 -12.61 1.94 8.28
N ILE A 240 -12.31 0.96 7.43
CA ILE A 240 -11.05 0.18 7.50
C ILE A 240 -9.82 1.08 7.30
N PHE A 241 -9.91 2.07 6.41
CA PHE A 241 -8.85 3.04 6.18
C PHE A 241 -8.90 4.25 7.13
N ASN A 242 -9.74 4.23 8.18
CA ASN A 242 -9.89 5.32 9.15
C ASN A 242 -10.20 6.69 8.52
N LEU A 243 -10.93 6.72 7.40
CA LEU A 243 -11.30 7.96 6.71
C LEU A 243 -12.53 8.63 7.31
N ILE A 244 -13.35 7.86 8.00
CA ILE A 244 -14.56 8.28 8.71
C ILE A 244 -14.62 7.62 10.08
N SER A 245 -15.30 8.30 11.01
CA SER A 245 -15.62 7.81 12.36
C SER A 245 -17.09 8.17 12.63
N PRO A 246 -18.02 7.20 12.61
CA PRO A 246 -19.46 7.42 12.90
C PRO A 246 -19.74 7.67 14.36
#